data_097cb982889190143b0bc73c2c9fa249
#
_entry.id   097cb982889190143b0bc73c2c9fa249
#
_cell.length_a   1.000
_cell.length_b   1.000
_cell.length_c   1.000
_cell.angle_alpha   90.00
_cell.angle_beta   90.00
_cell.angle_gamma   90.00
#
_symmetry.space_group_name_H-M   'P 1'
#
loop_
_entity.id
_entity.type
_entity.pdbx_description
1 polymer ?
#
loop_
_entity_poly.entity_id
_entity_poly.type
_entity_poly.pdbx_seq_one_letter_code
_entity_poly.pdbx_strand_id
1 'polypeptide(L)'
;MTHKIYHSLIAALIGAATTGAVQAAPIPAMGLRFVAAEAGDSSISVRSARVLPHERSMIVSMCIRVDRDLKGTESIELRPVLTDSTGHSAVLPSIFINGRTQHIAFQRDRRNAKRDLVTLRRRNGMEQTIDYLREVAYQPWMRKATLVLEEVACGCGIPIAYDSHAVATLRSDDTPRLAFRIPEVEEVKTRQESGRAFLAFQLGKSEILDNFRSNATELAKIMQAIDLVRNDSNVTVSHIAIHGYASPDGSLALNEKLSAERTQALKSWVMSKYQFDEALFTTAHTAEDWEGLVNFLRNNNTLEGREEILNIIATVGDLDKREARIREEFPSQYRFMLDNWYPFLRHSDYTVGYIVRPFTVEEAKRELKLHPQNLSIDEMFRIAQTYKEGSKEYNEVFLIAVKQNPDHPVANLNAACIALRAGDKTAAAGYLEKAMPCAERDLATGVLRMMEGHVEEAERLFEAADKAGLREEARHNLRILHLERY
;
A
#
# COMPACT_ATOMS: atom_id res chain seq x y z
N MET A 1 36.59 -21.53 38.76
CA MET A 1 35.49 -22.51 38.54
C MET A 1 34.14 -21.88 38.14
N THR A 2 34.00 -20.56 38.13
CA THR A 2 32.75 -19.85 37.85
C THR A 2 32.47 -19.57 36.36
N HIS A 3 33.51 -19.50 35.52
CA HIS A 3 33.33 -19.18 34.07
C HIS A 3 32.66 -20.30 33.23
N LYS A 4 32.80 -21.57 33.65
CA LYS A 4 32.19 -22.69 32.89
C LYS A 4 30.69 -22.91 33.14
N ILE A 5 30.19 -22.43 34.28
CA ILE A 5 28.76 -22.62 34.65
C ILE A 5 27.84 -21.67 33.90
N TYR A 6 28.29 -20.43 33.64
CA TYR A 6 27.47 -19.44 32.94
C TYR A 6 27.30 -19.72 31.43
N HIS A 7 28.33 -20.25 30.75
CA HIS A 7 28.17 -20.69 29.35
C HIS A 7 27.26 -21.91 29.21
N SER A 8 27.23 -22.80 30.22
CA SER A 8 26.33 -23.95 30.24
C SER A 8 24.85 -23.55 30.48
N LEU A 9 24.60 -22.50 31.26
CA LEU A 9 23.24 -22.02 31.50
C LEU A 9 22.60 -21.33 30.25
N ILE A 10 23.41 -20.62 29.47
CA ILE A 10 22.93 -20.04 28.19
C ILE A 10 22.68 -21.16 27.18
N ALA A 11 23.50 -22.20 27.13
CA ALA A 11 23.27 -23.36 26.26
C ALA A 11 22.10 -24.24 26.76
N ALA A 12 21.87 -24.33 28.09
CA ALA A 12 20.79 -25.12 28.67
C ALA A 12 19.42 -24.48 28.51
N LEU A 13 19.32 -23.15 28.46
CA LEU A 13 18.07 -22.44 28.13
C LEU A 13 17.65 -22.56 26.65
N ILE A 14 18.60 -22.93 25.77
CA ILE A 14 18.30 -23.22 24.34
C ILE A 14 18.00 -24.72 24.14
N GLY A 15 18.39 -25.62 25.08
CA GLY A 15 18.35 -27.07 24.91
C GLY A 15 17.31 -27.84 25.73
N ALA A 16 16.56 -27.22 26.63
CA ALA A 16 15.68 -27.93 27.59
C ALA A 16 14.19 -27.83 27.30
N ALA A 17 13.78 -27.77 26.01
CA ALA A 17 12.38 -27.85 25.62
C ALA A 17 12.13 -29.08 24.74
N THR A 18 12.27 -30.28 25.31
CA THR A 18 11.75 -31.50 24.69
C THR A 18 11.08 -32.37 25.74
N THR A 19 9.79 -32.13 25.97
CA THR A 19 8.73 -33.15 26.08
C THR A 19 7.36 -32.46 26.11
N GLY A 20 6.64 -32.58 25.04
CA GLY A 20 5.18 -32.59 25.01
C GLY A 20 4.45 -31.26 25.27
N ALA A 21 4.73 -30.23 24.49
CA ALA A 21 3.80 -29.12 24.24
C ALA A 21 4.19 -28.48 22.91
N VAL A 22 3.22 -27.97 22.21
CA VAL A 22 3.34 -27.30 20.90
C VAL A 22 4.66 -26.51 20.80
N GLN A 23 5.53 -26.89 19.87
CA GLN A 23 6.78 -26.20 19.60
C GLN A 23 6.48 -24.78 19.09
N ALA A 24 6.56 -23.80 19.97
CA ALA A 24 6.69 -22.41 19.54
C ALA A 24 8.09 -22.26 18.90
N ALA A 25 8.14 -21.91 17.63
CA ALA A 25 9.36 -21.64 16.91
C ALA A 25 10.21 -20.55 17.63
N PRO A 26 11.55 -20.64 17.61
CA PRO A 26 12.40 -19.63 18.22
C PRO A 26 12.15 -18.28 17.56
N ILE A 27 11.80 -17.27 18.36
CA ILE A 27 11.61 -15.89 17.93
C ILE A 27 12.94 -15.40 17.33
N PRO A 28 12.99 -14.97 16.05
CA PRO A 28 14.21 -14.39 15.49
C PRO A 28 14.59 -13.13 16.27
N ALA A 29 15.88 -12.97 16.55
CA ALA A 29 16.40 -11.83 17.28
C ALA A 29 15.92 -10.51 16.65
N MET A 30 15.28 -9.66 17.45
CA MET A 30 14.98 -8.27 17.06
C MET A 30 16.27 -7.60 16.60
N GLY A 31 16.22 -6.89 15.48
CA GLY A 31 17.33 -6.07 15.00
C GLY A 31 17.59 -4.89 15.94
N LEU A 32 18.33 -5.13 17.00
CA LEU A 32 18.84 -4.11 17.91
C LEU A 32 19.99 -3.38 17.22
N ARG A 33 19.78 -2.15 16.79
CA ARG A 33 20.88 -1.25 16.44
C ARG A 33 21.51 -0.75 17.75
N PHE A 34 22.77 -1.13 17.96
CA PHE A 34 23.61 -0.57 18.98
C PHE A 34 23.98 0.87 18.62
N VAL A 35 23.64 1.81 19.47
CA VAL A 35 24.38 3.07 19.55
C VAL A 35 25.27 2.89 20.78
N ALA A 36 26.49 2.41 20.56
CA ALA A 36 27.53 2.59 21.56
C ALA A 36 27.71 4.12 21.67
N ALA A 37 27.27 4.71 22.77
CA ALA A 37 27.80 5.99 23.16
C ALA A 37 29.28 5.75 23.43
N GLU A 38 30.16 6.29 22.61
CA GLU A 38 31.56 6.46 22.98
C GLU A 38 31.56 7.36 24.22
N ALA A 39 31.48 6.74 25.38
CA ALA A 39 31.76 7.42 26.63
C ALA A 39 33.23 7.84 26.57
N GLY A 40 33.48 9.12 26.62
CA GLY A 40 34.84 9.66 26.75
C GLY A 40 35.60 8.94 27.85
N ASP A 41 36.90 9.11 27.85
CA ASP A 41 37.97 8.60 28.67
C ASP A 41 37.61 8.17 30.13
N SER A 42 36.58 7.34 30.27
CA SER A 42 36.10 6.85 31.56
C SER A 42 36.74 5.50 31.88
N SER A 43 37.40 5.43 33.02
CA SER A 43 38.00 4.22 33.59
C SER A 43 36.99 3.10 33.89
N ILE A 44 35.69 3.35 33.64
CA ILE A 44 34.61 2.38 33.61
C ILE A 44 33.84 2.59 32.30
N SER A 45 33.77 1.57 31.46
CA SER A 45 33.13 1.65 30.17
C SER A 45 32.30 0.40 29.86
N VAL A 46 31.19 0.59 29.12
CA VAL A 46 30.35 -0.53 28.67
C VAL A 46 30.84 -0.99 27.31
N ARG A 47 31.41 -2.19 27.21
CA ARG A 47 31.87 -2.80 25.95
C ARG A 47 30.72 -3.28 25.07
N SER A 48 29.69 -3.79 25.70
CA SER A 48 28.46 -4.23 24.99
C SER A 48 27.26 -4.14 25.92
N ALA A 49 26.11 -3.75 25.38
CA ALA A 49 24.84 -3.80 26.07
C ALA A 49 23.78 -4.33 25.14
N ARG A 50 22.89 -5.16 25.65
CA ARG A 50 21.72 -5.70 24.91
C ARG A 50 20.52 -5.69 25.81
N VAL A 51 19.38 -5.31 25.24
CA VAL A 51 18.08 -5.45 25.89
C VAL A 51 17.21 -6.26 24.94
N LEU A 52 16.76 -7.43 25.37
CA LEU A 52 16.05 -8.40 24.56
C LEU A 52 14.69 -8.69 25.19
N PRO A 53 13.60 -8.63 24.45
CA PRO A 53 12.31 -9.11 24.94
C PRO A 53 12.34 -10.64 25.05
N HIS A 54 11.74 -11.15 26.12
CA HIS A 54 11.60 -12.57 26.37
C HIS A 54 10.25 -12.86 27.03
N GLU A 55 9.29 -13.41 26.25
CA GLU A 55 7.92 -13.67 26.68
C GLU A 55 7.25 -12.44 27.32
N ARG A 56 7.14 -12.39 28.65
CA ARG A 56 6.56 -11.30 29.43
C ARG A 56 7.60 -10.44 30.17
N SER A 57 8.85 -10.54 29.76
CA SER A 57 9.98 -9.88 30.42
C SER A 57 10.94 -9.26 29.41
N MET A 58 11.85 -8.46 29.93
CA MET A 58 13.00 -7.94 29.21
C MET A 58 14.27 -8.46 29.84
N ILE A 59 15.18 -9.02 29.03
CA ILE A 59 16.51 -9.44 29.47
C ILE A 59 17.49 -8.32 29.17
N VAL A 60 18.13 -7.78 30.18
CA VAL A 60 19.19 -6.78 30.08
C VAL A 60 20.54 -7.46 30.29
N SER A 61 21.39 -7.35 29.28
CA SER A 61 22.76 -7.92 29.31
C SER A 61 23.78 -6.83 29.03
N MET A 62 24.81 -6.73 29.84
CA MET A 62 25.93 -5.79 29.66
C MET A 62 27.26 -6.47 29.97
N CYS A 63 28.31 -6.09 29.22
CA CYS A 63 29.70 -6.37 29.57
C CYS A 63 30.38 -5.05 29.92
N ILE A 64 30.75 -4.88 31.18
CA ILE A 64 31.29 -3.63 31.71
C ILE A 64 32.78 -3.84 31.97
N ARG A 65 33.63 -2.95 31.39
CA ARG A 65 35.06 -2.88 31.63
C ARG A 65 35.32 -1.95 32.83
N VAL A 66 36.17 -2.37 33.74
CA VAL A 66 36.58 -1.63 34.93
C VAL A 66 38.08 -1.53 34.94
N ASP A 67 38.60 -0.31 34.80
CA ASP A 67 40.03 0.01 34.80
C ASP A 67 40.39 1.07 35.84
N ARG A 68 39.42 1.62 36.54
CA ARG A 68 39.57 2.65 37.58
C ARG A 68 40.11 2.03 38.87
N ASP A 69 41.22 2.58 39.38
CA ASP A 69 41.76 2.20 40.68
C ASP A 69 40.94 2.76 41.84
N LEU A 70 40.75 1.97 42.88
CA LEU A 70 39.99 2.32 44.08
C LEU A 70 40.83 2.18 45.34
N LYS A 71 40.70 3.14 46.27
CA LYS A 71 41.22 2.94 47.64
C LYS A 71 40.44 1.81 48.31
N GLY A 72 41.08 1.18 49.31
CA GLY A 72 40.48 0.05 49.99
C GLY A 72 39.10 0.29 50.58
N THR A 73 38.79 1.52 50.95
CA THR A 73 37.55 1.98 51.57
C THR A 73 36.54 2.60 50.58
N GLU A 74 36.93 2.72 49.30
CA GLU A 74 36.03 3.27 48.29
C GLU A 74 35.12 2.20 47.65
N SER A 75 33.97 2.62 47.19
CA SER A 75 33.01 1.82 46.48
C SER A 75 32.37 2.65 45.35
N ILE A 76 32.07 2.00 44.23
CA ILE A 76 31.25 2.55 43.14
C ILE A 76 30.03 1.67 43.03
N GLU A 77 28.87 2.27 43.09
CA GLU A 77 27.60 1.64 42.72
C GLU A 77 27.26 2.02 41.28
N LEU A 78 27.12 1.02 40.42
CA LEU A 78 26.55 1.20 39.09
C LEU A 78 25.10 0.74 39.14
N ARG A 79 24.20 1.62 38.79
CA ARG A 79 22.76 1.40 38.83
C ARG A 79 22.21 1.43 37.39
N PRO A 80 21.88 0.27 36.78
CA PRO A 80 21.22 0.24 35.51
C PRO A 80 19.76 0.67 35.66
N VAL A 81 19.31 1.60 34.80
CA VAL A 81 17.93 2.14 34.79
C VAL A 81 17.41 2.11 33.36
N LEU A 82 16.26 1.48 33.16
CA LEU A 82 15.48 1.65 31.94
C LEU A 82 14.62 2.90 32.13
N THR A 83 14.64 3.84 31.20
CA THR A 83 13.84 5.06 31.25
C THR A 83 13.35 5.44 29.85
N ASP A 84 12.20 6.12 29.79
CA ASP A 84 11.65 6.67 28.54
C ASP A 84 11.62 8.21 28.56
N SER A 85 11.21 8.82 27.44
CA SER A 85 11.09 10.26 27.31
C SER A 85 9.91 10.87 28.10
N THR A 86 9.01 10.04 28.64
CA THR A 86 7.81 10.48 29.38
C THR A 86 8.01 10.41 30.89
N GLY A 87 9.18 9.94 31.36
CA GLY A 87 9.55 9.88 32.77
C GLY A 87 9.27 8.54 33.47
N HIS A 88 8.82 7.53 32.74
CA HIS A 88 8.77 6.19 33.30
C HIS A 88 10.17 5.64 33.51
N SER A 89 10.37 4.91 34.60
CA SER A 89 11.66 4.27 34.89
C SER A 89 11.50 2.94 35.61
N ALA A 90 12.45 2.04 35.35
CA ALA A 90 12.61 0.78 36.08
C ALA A 90 14.06 0.59 36.46
N VAL A 91 14.34 0.57 37.75
CA VAL A 91 15.69 0.37 38.31
C VAL A 91 15.98 -1.12 38.40
N LEU A 92 17.06 -1.55 37.79
CA LEU A 92 17.54 -2.95 37.89
C LEU A 92 18.48 -3.11 39.06
N PRO A 93 18.78 -4.38 39.49
CA PRO A 93 19.71 -4.65 40.55
C PRO A 93 21.09 -4.02 40.35
N SER A 94 21.58 -3.30 41.35
CA SER A 94 22.84 -2.56 41.30
C SER A 94 24.07 -3.46 41.24
N ILE A 95 25.14 -2.93 40.65
CA ILE A 95 26.47 -3.53 40.58
C ILE A 95 27.38 -2.75 41.52
N PHE A 96 28.08 -3.42 42.41
CA PHE A 96 29.01 -2.80 43.37
C PHE A 96 30.45 -3.17 43.03
N ILE A 97 31.28 -2.17 42.75
CA ILE A 97 32.71 -2.27 42.54
C ILE A 97 33.38 -1.76 43.81
N ASN A 98 33.97 -2.64 44.57
CA ASN A 98 34.48 -2.34 45.92
C ASN A 98 36.00 -2.44 45.99
N GLY A 99 36.65 -1.50 46.65
CA GLY A 99 38.00 -1.65 47.16
C GLY A 99 38.12 -2.77 48.18
N ARG A 100 39.31 -3.18 48.51
CA ARG A 100 39.57 -4.39 49.33
C ARG A 100 38.81 -4.40 50.67
N THR A 101 38.90 -3.32 51.45
CA THR A 101 38.27 -3.20 52.78
C THR A 101 36.76 -3.15 52.66
N GLN A 102 36.28 -2.37 51.73
CA GLN A 102 34.84 -2.20 51.49
C GLN A 102 34.18 -3.50 50.99
N HIS A 103 34.89 -4.28 50.15
CA HIS A 103 34.40 -5.57 49.70
C HIS A 103 34.16 -6.55 50.83
N ILE A 104 35.09 -6.62 51.81
CA ILE A 104 34.96 -7.47 53.00
C ILE A 104 33.78 -7.01 53.87
N ALA A 105 33.64 -5.70 54.05
CA ALA A 105 32.51 -5.14 54.81
C ALA A 105 31.16 -5.44 54.12
N PHE A 106 31.12 -5.30 52.81
CA PHE A 106 29.95 -5.60 52.01
C PHE A 106 29.50 -7.05 52.09
N GLN A 107 30.45 -8.00 52.05
CA GLN A 107 30.18 -9.45 52.21
C GLN A 107 29.71 -9.83 53.62
N ARG A 108 30.13 -9.11 54.64
CA ARG A 108 29.73 -9.35 56.04
C ARG A 108 28.36 -8.78 56.37
N ASP A 109 27.84 -7.85 55.58
CA ASP A 109 26.52 -7.27 55.82
C ASP A 109 25.43 -8.24 55.36
N ARG A 110 24.74 -8.85 56.33
CA ARG A 110 23.63 -9.81 56.08
C ARG A 110 22.48 -9.25 55.27
N ARG A 111 22.31 -7.92 55.19
CA ARG A 111 21.31 -7.25 54.38
C ARG A 111 21.61 -7.42 52.88
N ASN A 112 22.89 -7.44 52.49
CA ASN A 112 23.34 -7.61 51.13
C ASN A 112 23.20 -9.06 50.65
N ALA A 113 23.30 -10.05 51.56
CA ALA A 113 23.14 -11.46 51.24
C ALA A 113 21.75 -11.86 50.73
N LYS A 114 20.73 -11.01 51.02
CA LYS A 114 19.34 -11.24 50.59
C LYS A 114 18.97 -10.46 49.32
N ARG A 115 19.88 -9.68 48.77
CA ARG A 115 19.66 -8.86 47.55
C ARG A 115 20.33 -9.54 46.37
N ASP A 116 19.66 -9.50 45.22
CA ASP A 116 20.22 -9.95 43.94
C ASP A 116 21.19 -8.89 43.38
N LEU A 117 22.37 -8.79 44.00
CA LEU A 117 23.37 -7.77 43.68
C LEU A 117 24.57 -8.42 42.99
N VAL A 118 25.17 -7.72 42.02
CA VAL A 118 26.45 -8.08 41.40
C VAL A 118 27.57 -7.34 42.14
N THR A 119 28.60 -8.03 42.55
CA THR A 119 29.74 -7.40 43.24
C THR A 119 31.08 -7.78 42.64
N LEU A 120 31.96 -6.79 42.47
CA LEU A 120 33.33 -6.96 42.01
C LEU A 120 34.29 -6.43 43.10
N ARG A 121 35.27 -7.23 43.51
CA ARG A 121 36.44 -6.71 44.25
C ARG A 121 37.43 -6.14 43.25
N ARG A 122 37.67 -4.83 43.31
CA ARG A 122 38.64 -4.17 42.46
C ARG A 122 40.08 -4.62 42.81
N ARG A 123 40.84 -4.93 41.76
CA ARG A 123 42.30 -5.22 41.83
C ARG A 123 42.98 -4.14 41.01
N ASN A 124 43.59 -3.17 41.70
CA ASN A 124 44.25 -2.03 41.05
C ASN A 124 45.37 -2.47 40.10
N GLY A 125 45.58 -1.72 39.04
CA GLY A 125 46.58 -2.02 38.03
C GLY A 125 46.20 -3.17 37.07
N MET A 126 45.00 -3.72 37.15
CA MET A 126 44.53 -4.78 36.25
C MET A 126 43.16 -4.41 35.66
N GLU A 127 42.98 -4.63 34.38
CA GLU A 127 41.64 -4.56 33.76
C GLU A 127 40.76 -5.70 34.25
N GLN A 128 39.55 -5.43 34.65
CA GLN A 128 38.54 -6.41 35.05
C GLN A 128 37.24 -6.18 34.28
N THR A 129 36.47 -7.25 34.06
CA THR A 129 35.17 -7.19 33.39
C THR A 129 34.08 -7.72 34.31
N ILE A 130 32.89 -7.16 34.16
CA ILE A 130 31.67 -7.60 34.83
C ILE A 130 30.66 -7.98 33.75
N ASP A 131 30.23 -9.24 33.77
CA ASP A 131 29.10 -9.69 32.95
C ASP A 131 27.83 -9.56 33.79
N TYR A 132 26.93 -8.70 33.31
CA TYR A 132 25.65 -8.41 33.93
C TYR A 132 24.53 -9.00 33.09
N LEU A 133 23.65 -9.77 33.72
CA LEU A 133 22.47 -10.35 33.08
C LEU A 133 21.31 -10.28 34.08
N ARG A 134 20.23 -9.58 33.74
CA ARG A 134 19.03 -9.48 34.58
C ARG A 134 17.79 -9.49 33.74
N GLU A 135 16.74 -10.01 34.32
CA GLU A 135 15.40 -10.04 33.77
C GLU A 135 14.52 -9.10 34.54
N VAL A 136 13.70 -8.31 33.83
CA VAL A 136 12.72 -7.37 34.40
C VAL A 136 11.36 -7.61 33.74
N ALA A 137 10.26 -7.55 34.52
CA ALA A 137 8.93 -7.69 33.97
C ALA A 137 8.68 -6.60 32.91
N TYR A 138 8.19 -7.02 31.75
CA TYR A 138 7.92 -6.13 30.65
C TYR A 138 6.76 -5.17 30.97
N GLN A 139 6.91 -3.92 30.55
CA GLN A 139 5.86 -2.91 30.55
C GLN A 139 5.83 -2.20 29.19
N PRO A 140 4.66 -1.78 28.67
CA PRO A 140 4.52 -1.22 27.31
C PRO A 140 5.46 -0.04 26.99
N TRP A 141 5.72 0.85 27.98
CA TRP A 141 6.63 1.98 27.81
C TRP A 141 8.08 1.57 27.53
N MET A 142 8.47 0.35 27.96
CA MET A 142 9.84 -0.16 27.77
C MET A 142 10.20 -0.38 26.29
N ARG A 143 9.23 -0.39 25.38
CA ARG A 143 9.47 -0.50 23.92
C ARG A 143 10.39 0.60 23.36
N LYS A 144 10.37 1.77 23.97
CA LYS A 144 11.17 2.93 23.58
C LYS A 144 12.14 3.37 24.68
N ALA A 145 12.39 2.48 25.64
CA ALA A 145 13.25 2.81 26.75
C ALA A 145 14.73 2.94 26.33
N THR A 146 15.42 3.80 27.02
CA THR A 146 16.87 3.92 26.99
C THR A 146 17.41 3.27 28.27
N LEU A 147 18.39 2.38 28.10
CA LEU A 147 19.16 1.86 29.22
C LEU A 147 20.22 2.89 29.60
N VAL A 148 20.10 3.44 30.78
CA VAL A 148 21.05 4.38 31.38
C VAL A 148 21.82 3.65 32.48
N LEU A 149 23.11 3.88 32.56
CA LEU A 149 23.96 3.44 33.66
C LEU A 149 24.29 4.65 34.52
N GLU A 150 23.75 4.69 35.74
CA GLU A 150 24.05 5.72 36.73
C GLU A 150 25.27 5.25 37.55
N GLU A 151 26.27 6.10 37.69
CA GLU A 151 27.45 5.86 38.54
C GLU A 151 27.36 6.71 39.79
N VAL A 152 27.41 6.07 40.94
CA VAL A 152 27.46 6.72 42.25
C VAL A 152 28.75 6.30 42.94
N ALA A 153 29.71 7.19 43.02
CA ALA A 153 30.94 6.94 43.79
C ALA A 153 30.71 7.26 45.25
N CYS A 154 31.01 6.33 46.12
CA CYS A 154 30.87 6.46 47.58
C CYS A 154 32.22 6.31 48.29
N GLY A 155 32.53 7.26 49.20
CA GLY A 155 33.62 7.17 50.15
C GLY A 155 33.08 7.15 51.58
N CYS A 156 33.43 6.12 52.36
CA CYS A 156 32.95 5.96 53.76
C CYS A 156 31.43 6.06 53.95
N GLY A 157 30.64 5.63 52.92
CA GLY A 157 29.16 5.61 52.98
C GLY A 157 28.48 6.89 52.58
N ILE A 158 29.20 7.91 52.11
CA ILE A 158 28.64 9.20 51.62
C ILE A 158 28.88 9.26 50.11
N PRO A 159 27.89 9.59 49.27
CA PRO A 159 28.07 9.81 47.84
C PRO A 159 29.06 10.98 47.62
N ILE A 160 30.07 10.76 46.75
CA ILE A 160 31.07 11.76 46.42
C ILE A 160 30.89 12.32 45.03
N ALA A 161 30.41 11.52 44.10
CA ALA A 161 30.15 11.90 42.74
C ALA A 161 28.97 11.13 42.18
N TYR A 162 28.27 11.76 41.23
CA TYR A 162 27.15 11.18 40.47
C TYR A 162 27.37 11.46 39.00
N ASP A 163 27.26 10.43 38.18
CA ASP A 163 27.34 10.54 36.74
C ASP A 163 26.31 9.58 36.11
N SER A 164 25.86 9.89 34.88
CA SER A 164 24.92 9.03 34.19
C SER A 164 25.20 8.97 32.70
N HIS A 165 25.24 7.78 32.13
CA HIS A 165 25.53 7.55 30.73
C HIS A 165 24.45 6.72 30.07
N ALA A 166 23.93 7.17 28.92
CA ALA A 166 23.06 6.35 28.08
C ALA A 166 23.90 5.22 27.45
N VAL A 167 23.51 3.98 27.68
CA VAL A 167 24.26 2.79 27.29
C VAL A 167 23.66 2.12 26.05
N ALA A 168 22.34 2.07 25.98
CA ALA A 168 21.62 1.50 24.84
C ALA A 168 20.20 2.08 24.77
N THR A 169 19.74 2.33 23.58
CA THR A 169 18.35 2.72 23.33
C THR A 169 17.64 1.58 22.62
N LEU A 170 16.52 1.15 23.17
CA LEU A 170 15.61 0.23 22.49
C LEU A 170 14.94 0.98 21.35
N ARG A 171 15.16 0.53 20.15
CA ARG A 171 14.35 0.89 18.98
C ARG A 171 13.67 -0.37 18.51
N SER A 172 12.43 -0.57 18.90
CA SER A 172 11.61 -1.58 18.26
C SER A 172 11.28 -1.09 16.86
N ASP A 173 11.53 -1.93 15.87
CA ASP A 173 10.95 -1.73 14.54
C ASP A 173 9.48 -2.14 14.62
N ASP A 174 8.64 -1.19 15.06
CA ASP A 174 7.21 -1.40 15.25
C ASP A 174 6.43 -1.05 13.97
N THR A 175 7.13 -0.83 12.85
CA THR A 175 6.50 -0.54 11.57
C THR A 175 5.96 -1.83 10.97
N PRO A 176 4.66 -1.95 10.72
CA PRO A 176 4.11 -3.12 10.07
C PRO A 176 4.72 -3.35 8.70
N ARG A 177 5.06 -4.60 8.41
CA ARG A 177 5.58 -4.99 7.10
C ARG A 177 4.44 -5.32 6.16
N LEU A 178 4.60 -4.87 4.92
CA LEU A 178 3.66 -5.08 3.82
C LEU A 178 4.37 -5.76 2.67
N ALA A 179 3.65 -6.57 1.93
CA ALA A 179 4.16 -7.21 0.72
C ALA A 179 3.44 -6.65 -0.52
N PHE A 180 4.21 -6.25 -1.52
CA PHE A 180 3.68 -5.78 -2.79
C PHE A 180 3.55 -6.93 -3.76
N ARG A 181 2.42 -7.00 -4.46
CA ARG A 181 2.20 -8.01 -5.49
C ARG A 181 2.88 -7.63 -6.78
N ILE A 182 3.70 -8.53 -7.32
CA ILE A 182 4.30 -8.37 -8.65
C ILE A 182 3.19 -8.59 -9.69
N PRO A 183 2.93 -7.62 -10.59
CA PRO A 183 1.95 -7.79 -11.65
C PRO A 183 2.40 -8.82 -12.70
N GLU A 184 1.45 -9.42 -13.37
CA GLU A 184 1.73 -10.21 -14.58
C GLU A 184 2.18 -9.29 -15.72
N VAL A 185 3.06 -9.80 -16.56
CA VAL A 185 3.54 -9.06 -17.74
C VAL A 185 2.42 -8.98 -18.78
N GLU A 186 2.08 -7.77 -19.20
CA GLU A 186 1.16 -7.55 -20.32
C GLU A 186 1.94 -7.70 -21.64
N GLU A 187 1.87 -8.86 -22.28
CA GLU A 187 2.62 -9.15 -23.50
C GLU A 187 2.25 -8.22 -24.66
N VAL A 188 0.97 -7.91 -24.81
CA VAL A 188 0.46 -7.00 -25.85
C VAL A 188 -0.38 -5.92 -25.20
N LYS A 189 0.16 -4.72 -25.18
CA LYS A 189 -0.53 -3.55 -24.58
C LYS A 189 -1.55 -2.97 -25.57
N THR A 190 -2.79 -3.41 -25.47
CA THR A 190 -3.88 -2.87 -26.27
C THR A 190 -4.58 -1.74 -25.51
N ARG A 191 -4.75 -0.62 -26.16
CA ARG A 191 -5.46 0.58 -25.63
C ARG A 191 -6.47 1.05 -26.65
N GLN A 192 -7.40 1.91 -26.20
CA GLN A 192 -8.40 2.49 -27.11
C GLN A 192 -8.79 3.89 -26.71
N GLU A 193 -9.08 4.71 -27.73
CA GLU A 193 -9.74 6.00 -27.58
C GLU A 193 -11.14 5.89 -28.17
N SER A 194 -12.16 6.32 -27.45
CA SER A 194 -13.56 6.22 -27.85
C SER A 194 -14.25 7.56 -27.74
N GLY A 195 -15.21 7.79 -28.59
CA GLY A 195 -16.02 9.00 -28.54
C GLY A 195 -17.33 8.86 -29.29
N ARG A 196 -18.13 9.92 -29.20
CA ARG A 196 -19.41 10.05 -29.88
C ARG A 196 -19.44 11.35 -30.69
N ALA A 197 -19.88 11.26 -31.93
CA ALA A 197 -20.06 12.40 -32.83
C ALA A 197 -21.51 12.51 -33.31
N PHE A 198 -22.04 13.74 -33.33
CA PHE A 198 -23.41 14.08 -33.76
C PHE A 198 -23.37 14.72 -35.13
N LEU A 199 -23.11 13.91 -36.16
CA LEU A 199 -23.00 14.38 -37.51
C LEU A 199 -24.39 14.74 -38.10
N ALA A 200 -24.49 15.92 -38.65
CA ALA A 200 -25.69 16.39 -39.33
C ALA A 200 -25.65 16.00 -40.81
N PHE A 201 -26.77 15.49 -41.32
CA PHE A 201 -26.95 15.14 -42.71
C PHE A 201 -28.12 15.94 -43.29
N GLN A 202 -28.10 16.19 -44.58
CA GLN A 202 -29.29 16.70 -45.28
C GLN A 202 -30.41 15.65 -45.24
N LEU A 203 -31.66 16.10 -45.33
CA LEU A 203 -32.81 15.22 -45.26
C LEU A 203 -32.74 14.11 -46.31
N GLY A 204 -32.81 12.84 -45.83
CA GLY A 204 -32.73 11.67 -46.70
C GLY A 204 -31.36 11.44 -47.35
N LYS A 205 -30.30 12.11 -46.87
CA LYS A 205 -28.95 11.99 -47.42
C LYS A 205 -28.01 11.35 -46.37
N SER A 206 -26.92 10.77 -46.89
CA SER A 206 -25.83 10.16 -46.13
C SER A 206 -24.48 10.82 -46.42
N GLU A 207 -24.39 11.80 -47.31
CA GLU A 207 -23.16 12.51 -47.61
C GLU A 207 -22.74 13.40 -46.45
N ILE A 208 -21.45 13.30 -46.06
CA ILE A 208 -20.85 14.16 -45.04
C ILE A 208 -20.35 15.44 -45.73
N LEU A 209 -20.95 16.56 -45.32
CA LEU A 209 -20.52 17.90 -45.73
C LEU A 209 -19.82 18.53 -44.51
N ASP A 210 -18.50 18.76 -44.62
CA ASP A 210 -17.65 19.22 -43.52
C ASP A 210 -18.17 20.49 -42.82
N ASN A 211 -18.72 21.43 -43.59
CA ASN A 211 -19.21 22.71 -43.08
C ASN A 211 -20.75 22.76 -42.88
N PHE A 212 -21.44 21.61 -42.91
CA PHE A 212 -22.89 21.58 -42.71
C PHE A 212 -23.20 21.55 -41.20
N ARG A 213 -23.90 22.60 -40.72
CA ARG A 213 -24.25 22.79 -39.29
C ARG A 213 -23.00 22.66 -38.37
N SER A 214 -23.02 21.71 -37.44
CA SER A 214 -21.96 21.47 -36.46
C SER A 214 -20.89 20.48 -36.93
N ASN A 215 -20.93 19.98 -38.16
CA ASN A 215 -20.07 18.91 -38.64
C ASN A 215 -18.57 19.20 -38.42
N ALA A 216 -18.12 20.43 -38.68
CA ALA A 216 -16.73 20.81 -38.49
C ALA A 216 -16.25 20.52 -37.06
N THR A 217 -17.08 20.82 -36.05
CA THR A 217 -16.77 20.55 -34.64
C THR A 217 -16.81 19.07 -34.33
N GLU A 218 -17.81 18.34 -34.84
CA GLU A 218 -17.96 16.91 -34.57
C GLU A 218 -16.88 16.08 -35.26
N LEU A 219 -16.52 16.42 -36.49
CA LEU A 219 -15.40 15.78 -37.20
C LEU A 219 -14.05 16.08 -36.53
N ALA A 220 -13.88 17.30 -35.97
CA ALA A 220 -12.68 17.64 -35.22
C ALA A 220 -12.46 16.73 -33.97
N LYS A 221 -13.53 16.30 -33.30
CA LYS A 221 -13.45 15.34 -32.19
C LYS A 221 -12.88 13.99 -32.66
N ILE A 222 -13.37 13.47 -33.78
CA ILE A 222 -12.89 12.23 -34.39
C ILE A 222 -11.42 12.36 -34.79
N MET A 223 -11.08 13.49 -35.45
CA MET A 223 -9.70 13.78 -35.83
C MET A 223 -8.80 13.83 -34.62
N GLN A 224 -9.20 14.50 -33.56
CA GLN A 224 -8.43 14.62 -32.34
C GLN A 224 -8.12 13.22 -31.72
N ALA A 225 -9.11 12.33 -31.67
CA ALA A 225 -8.92 10.97 -31.16
C ALA A 225 -7.94 10.15 -32.04
N ILE A 226 -8.05 10.29 -33.35
CA ILE A 226 -7.14 9.61 -34.30
C ILE A 226 -5.73 10.20 -34.23
N ASP A 227 -5.60 11.53 -34.20
CA ASP A 227 -4.32 12.23 -34.20
C ASP A 227 -3.55 11.98 -32.89
N LEU A 228 -4.26 11.86 -31.76
CA LEU A 228 -3.68 11.50 -30.46
C LEU A 228 -2.92 10.18 -30.56
N VAL A 229 -3.49 9.19 -31.25
CA VAL A 229 -2.89 7.87 -31.44
C VAL A 229 -1.83 7.90 -32.55
N ARG A 230 -2.15 8.49 -33.72
CA ARG A 230 -1.29 8.45 -34.91
C ARG A 230 0.03 9.19 -34.72
N ASN A 231 0.02 10.28 -33.96
CA ASN A 231 1.22 11.13 -33.76
C ASN A 231 2.17 10.60 -32.69
N ASP A 232 1.81 9.56 -31.96
CA ASP A 232 2.70 8.88 -31.01
C ASP A 232 3.48 7.76 -31.71
N SER A 233 4.78 7.93 -31.84
CA SER A 233 5.68 6.95 -32.46
C SER A 233 5.78 5.60 -31.71
N ASN A 234 5.24 5.54 -30.50
CA ASN A 234 5.26 4.35 -29.66
C ASN A 234 4.02 3.46 -29.88
N VAL A 235 3.06 3.91 -30.67
CA VAL A 235 1.81 3.18 -30.88
C VAL A 235 1.56 2.86 -32.34
N THR A 236 0.76 1.83 -32.57
CA THR A 236 0.30 1.41 -33.89
C THR A 236 -1.20 1.21 -33.85
N VAL A 237 -1.95 1.87 -34.74
CA VAL A 237 -3.39 1.67 -34.84
C VAL A 237 -3.67 0.21 -35.22
N SER A 238 -4.50 -0.46 -34.42
CA SER A 238 -4.86 -1.86 -34.62
C SER A 238 -6.23 -2.07 -35.24
N HIS A 239 -7.21 -1.21 -34.90
CA HIS A 239 -8.53 -1.23 -35.50
C HIS A 239 -9.25 0.11 -35.29
N ILE A 240 -10.24 0.38 -36.13
CA ILE A 240 -11.16 1.50 -36.02
C ILE A 240 -12.57 0.96 -36.12
N ALA A 241 -13.35 1.07 -35.04
CA ALA A 241 -14.75 0.67 -35.04
C ALA A 241 -15.63 1.90 -35.15
N ILE A 242 -16.66 1.84 -35.99
CA ILE A 242 -17.66 2.90 -36.16
C ILE A 242 -19.04 2.25 -36.07
N HIS A 243 -19.89 2.80 -35.19
CA HIS A 243 -21.26 2.36 -35.04
C HIS A 243 -22.20 3.55 -35.20
N GLY A 244 -22.97 3.57 -36.28
CA GLY A 244 -23.92 4.63 -36.55
C GLY A 244 -25.33 4.32 -36.06
N TYR A 245 -26.01 5.34 -35.59
CA TYR A 245 -27.37 5.24 -35.07
C TYR A 245 -28.31 6.22 -35.78
N ALA A 246 -29.55 5.79 -36.00
CA ALA A 246 -30.64 6.71 -36.35
C ALA A 246 -31.66 6.78 -35.20
N SER A 247 -32.46 7.83 -35.22
CA SER A 247 -33.55 8.01 -34.25
C SER A 247 -34.81 7.28 -34.68
N PRO A 248 -35.71 6.94 -33.72
CA PRO A 248 -36.92 6.19 -33.99
C PRO A 248 -37.97 6.88 -34.89
N ASP A 249 -37.72 8.11 -35.36
CA ASP A 249 -38.66 8.80 -36.26
C ASP A 249 -38.51 8.35 -37.72
N GLY A 250 -39.62 8.02 -38.33
CA GLY A 250 -39.72 7.50 -39.70
C GLY A 250 -39.88 5.99 -39.75
N SER A 251 -39.82 5.41 -40.95
CA SER A 251 -39.97 3.96 -41.06
C SER A 251 -38.68 3.23 -40.75
N LEU A 252 -38.77 2.06 -40.11
CA LEU A 252 -37.64 1.20 -39.81
C LEU A 252 -36.79 0.93 -41.06
N ALA A 253 -37.43 0.65 -42.22
CA ALA A 253 -36.71 0.37 -43.46
C ALA A 253 -35.88 1.56 -43.96
N LEU A 254 -36.37 2.79 -43.78
CA LEU A 254 -35.61 4.00 -44.10
C LEU A 254 -34.47 4.24 -43.14
N ASN A 255 -34.71 4.06 -41.83
CA ASN A 255 -33.71 4.23 -40.76
C ASN A 255 -32.60 3.18 -40.89
N GLU A 256 -32.93 1.94 -41.22
CA GLU A 256 -31.96 0.88 -41.53
C GLU A 256 -31.02 1.30 -42.65
N LYS A 257 -31.56 1.73 -43.76
CA LYS A 257 -30.80 2.21 -44.90
C LYS A 257 -29.92 3.42 -44.53
N LEU A 258 -30.51 4.46 -43.90
CA LEU A 258 -29.80 5.70 -43.59
C LEU A 258 -28.68 5.47 -42.53
N SER A 259 -28.94 4.69 -41.50
CA SER A 259 -27.90 4.39 -40.48
C SER A 259 -26.71 3.64 -41.10
N ALA A 260 -26.95 2.63 -41.96
CA ALA A 260 -25.91 1.90 -42.68
C ALA A 260 -25.09 2.82 -43.61
N GLU A 261 -25.79 3.61 -44.47
CA GLU A 261 -25.16 4.53 -45.43
C GLU A 261 -24.34 5.63 -44.73
N ARG A 262 -24.85 6.21 -43.64
CA ARG A 262 -24.15 7.24 -42.85
C ARG A 262 -22.92 6.69 -42.16
N THR A 263 -23.00 5.46 -41.64
CA THR A 263 -21.84 4.76 -41.06
C THR A 263 -20.76 4.54 -42.10
N GLN A 264 -21.15 4.07 -43.29
CA GLN A 264 -20.22 3.88 -44.41
C GLN A 264 -19.64 5.20 -44.94
N ALA A 265 -20.43 6.28 -44.94
CA ALA A 265 -19.93 7.60 -45.31
C ALA A 265 -18.85 8.10 -44.31
N LEU A 266 -19.06 7.89 -43.01
CA LEU A 266 -18.05 8.26 -42.00
C LEU A 266 -16.77 7.40 -42.13
N LYS A 267 -16.90 6.10 -42.35
CA LYS A 267 -15.74 5.24 -42.67
C LYS A 267 -14.97 5.79 -43.87
N SER A 268 -15.66 6.06 -44.97
CA SER A 268 -15.05 6.57 -46.21
C SER A 268 -14.38 7.93 -46.00
N TRP A 269 -14.99 8.81 -45.19
CA TRP A 269 -14.41 10.11 -44.84
C TRP A 269 -13.11 9.96 -44.05
N VAL A 270 -13.08 9.11 -43.00
CA VAL A 270 -11.89 8.84 -42.21
C VAL A 270 -10.80 8.21 -43.08
N MET A 271 -11.12 7.23 -43.91
CA MET A 271 -10.17 6.58 -44.82
C MET A 271 -9.55 7.62 -45.78
N SER A 272 -10.35 8.51 -46.39
CA SER A 272 -9.83 9.51 -47.32
C SER A 272 -8.91 10.53 -46.64
N LYS A 273 -9.19 10.87 -45.38
CA LYS A 273 -8.43 11.84 -44.62
C LYS A 273 -7.08 11.32 -44.13
N TYR A 274 -7.03 10.06 -43.72
CA TYR A 274 -5.88 9.47 -43.04
C TYR A 274 -5.16 8.37 -43.85
N GLN A 275 -5.71 7.95 -44.99
CA GLN A 275 -5.17 6.89 -45.86
C GLN A 275 -4.96 5.56 -45.10
N PHE A 276 -5.86 5.24 -44.19
CA PHE A 276 -5.85 3.96 -43.49
C PHE A 276 -6.27 2.82 -44.41
N ASP A 277 -5.72 1.63 -44.15
CA ASP A 277 -6.17 0.38 -44.81
C ASP A 277 -7.62 0.07 -44.39
N GLU A 278 -8.42 -0.35 -45.38
CA GLU A 278 -9.81 -0.74 -45.13
C GLU A 278 -9.93 -1.89 -44.13
N ALA A 279 -8.97 -2.78 -44.07
CA ALA A 279 -8.91 -3.92 -43.15
C ALA A 279 -8.89 -3.50 -41.66
N LEU A 280 -8.51 -2.27 -41.37
CA LEU A 280 -8.55 -1.74 -39.99
C LEU A 280 -9.98 -1.40 -39.53
N PHE A 281 -10.95 -1.28 -40.43
CA PHE A 281 -12.29 -0.80 -40.09
C PHE A 281 -13.27 -1.94 -39.81
N THR A 282 -14.00 -1.76 -38.70
CA THR A 282 -15.21 -2.52 -38.42
C THR A 282 -16.38 -1.53 -38.35
N THR A 283 -17.48 -1.82 -39.05
CA THR A 283 -18.66 -0.96 -39.05
C THR A 283 -19.88 -1.74 -38.57
N ALA A 284 -20.70 -1.08 -37.79
CA ALA A 284 -22.02 -1.56 -37.37
C ALA A 284 -23.02 -0.41 -37.41
N HIS A 285 -24.28 -0.72 -37.45
CA HIS A 285 -25.34 0.32 -37.39
C HIS A 285 -26.54 -0.22 -36.60
N THR A 286 -27.29 0.73 -36.05
CA THR A 286 -28.58 0.51 -35.40
C THR A 286 -29.60 1.40 -36.05
N ALA A 287 -30.64 0.79 -36.62
CA ALA A 287 -31.67 1.50 -37.35
C ALA A 287 -32.42 2.51 -36.49
N GLU A 288 -32.64 2.21 -35.21
CA GLU A 288 -33.38 3.06 -34.28
C GLU A 288 -32.80 2.91 -32.87
N ASP A 289 -32.30 3.98 -32.30
CA ASP A 289 -31.71 4.01 -30.97
C ASP A 289 -32.76 4.07 -29.85
N TRP A 290 -33.52 2.97 -29.72
CA TRP A 290 -34.49 2.83 -28.64
C TRP A 290 -33.86 2.76 -27.28
N GLU A 291 -32.65 2.23 -27.17
CA GLU A 291 -31.92 2.17 -25.90
C GLU A 291 -31.55 3.58 -25.42
N GLY A 292 -31.06 4.43 -26.31
CA GLY A 292 -30.78 5.82 -26.00
C GLY A 292 -32.06 6.56 -25.58
N LEU A 293 -33.21 6.30 -26.24
CA LEU A 293 -34.49 6.87 -25.85
C LEU A 293 -34.93 6.42 -24.46
N VAL A 294 -34.78 5.13 -24.13
CA VAL A 294 -35.05 4.59 -22.79
C VAL A 294 -34.18 5.27 -21.74
N ASN A 295 -32.92 5.53 -22.03
CA ASN A 295 -32.01 6.25 -21.13
C ASN A 295 -32.46 7.70 -20.89
N PHE A 296 -32.91 8.42 -21.95
CA PHE A 296 -33.51 9.73 -21.77
C PHE A 296 -34.76 9.70 -20.89
N LEU A 297 -35.68 8.76 -21.15
CA LEU A 297 -36.89 8.56 -20.35
C LEU A 297 -36.58 8.29 -18.89
N ARG A 298 -35.64 7.38 -18.59
CA ARG A 298 -35.26 7.02 -17.23
C ARG A 298 -34.63 8.16 -16.46
N ASN A 299 -33.84 9.00 -17.13
CA ASN A 299 -33.13 10.12 -16.51
C ASN A 299 -34.01 11.40 -16.42
N ASN A 300 -35.23 11.42 -16.99
CA ASN A 300 -36.12 12.56 -16.96
C ASN A 300 -37.38 12.24 -16.14
N ASN A 301 -37.40 12.64 -14.88
CA ASN A 301 -38.52 12.37 -13.96
C ASN A 301 -39.70 13.32 -14.11
N THR A 302 -39.62 14.33 -15.00
CA THR A 302 -40.64 15.36 -15.14
C THR A 302 -41.55 15.15 -16.35
N LEU A 303 -41.24 14.18 -17.23
CA LEU A 303 -42.06 13.90 -18.39
C LEU A 303 -43.32 13.13 -17.96
N GLU A 304 -44.48 13.71 -18.13
CA GLU A 304 -45.78 13.05 -17.89
C GLU A 304 -45.97 11.88 -18.84
N GLY A 305 -46.58 10.77 -18.37
CA GLY A 305 -46.76 9.55 -19.17
C GLY A 305 -45.46 8.74 -19.44
N ARG A 306 -44.38 9.04 -18.75
CA ARG A 306 -43.06 8.42 -18.93
C ARG A 306 -43.11 6.90 -18.75
N GLU A 307 -43.74 6.42 -17.68
CA GLU A 307 -43.79 4.98 -17.36
C GLU A 307 -44.64 4.22 -18.40
N GLU A 308 -45.68 4.81 -18.87
CA GLU A 308 -46.54 4.26 -19.94
C GLU A 308 -45.78 4.17 -21.26
N ILE A 309 -45.00 5.20 -21.61
CA ILE A 309 -44.11 5.18 -22.80
C ILE A 309 -43.03 4.08 -22.63
N LEU A 310 -42.40 3.98 -21.50
CA LEU A 310 -41.44 2.90 -21.22
C LEU A 310 -42.08 1.52 -21.34
N ASN A 311 -43.32 1.36 -20.88
CA ASN A 311 -44.06 0.10 -21.03
C ASN A 311 -44.39 -0.21 -22.49
N ILE A 312 -44.75 0.77 -23.30
CA ILE A 312 -44.96 0.60 -24.77
C ILE A 312 -43.63 0.12 -25.39
N ILE A 313 -42.52 0.77 -25.06
CA ILE A 313 -41.20 0.40 -25.60
C ILE A 313 -40.84 -1.05 -25.23
N ALA A 314 -41.17 -1.48 -24.01
CA ALA A 314 -40.84 -2.82 -23.52
C ALA A 314 -41.75 -3.92 -24.11
N THR A 315 -43.02 -3.58 -24.44
CA THR A 315 -44.03 -4.60 -24.77
C THR A 315 -44.35 -4.69 -26.26
N VAL A 316 -44.15 -3.61 -27.03
CA VAL A 316 -44.40 -3.60 -28.45
C VAL A 316 -43.14 -3.97 -29.23
N GLY A 317 -43.13 -5.16 -29.80
CA GLY A 317 -41.93 -5.69 -30.49
C GLY A 317 -41.71 -5.11 -31.90
N ASP A 318 -42.76 -4.74 -32.60
CA ASP A 318 -42.71 -4.09 -33.93
C ASP A 318 -42.34 -2.61 -33.75
N LEU A 319 -41.24 -2.17 -34.31
CA LEU A 319 -40.67 -0.85 -34.05
C LEU A 319 -41.50 0.26 -34.69
N ASP A 320 -42.02 0.09 -35.91
CA ASP A 320 -42.88 1.06 -36.56
C ASP A 320 -44.25 1.22 -35.81
N LYS A 321 -44.81 0.12 -35.32
CA LYS A 321 -46.03 0.17 -34.50
C LYS A 321 -45.75 0.76 -33.10
N ARG A 322 -44.57 0.53 -32.55
CA ARG A 322 -44.14 1.12 -31.29
C ARG A 322 -44.12 2.64 -31.37
N GLU A 323 -43.46 3.19 -32.41
CA GLU A 323 -43.39 4.61 -32.65
C GLU A 323 -44.77 5.20 -32.90
N ALA A 324 -45.55 4.56 -33.80
CA ALA A 324 -46.92 5.01 -34.12
C ALA A 324 -47.80 5.08 -32.86
N ARG A 325 -47.75 4.09 -32.01
CA ARG A 325 -48.51 4.02 -30.76
C ARG A 325 -48.09 5.13 -29.77
N ILE A 326 -46.80 5.39 -29.58
CA ILE A 326 -46.33 6.50 -28.75
C ILE A 326 -46.80 7.84 -29.30
N ARG A 327 -46.74 8.04 -30.62
CA ARG A 327 -47.19 9.26 -31.29
C ARG A 327 -48.68 9.48 -31.13
N GLU A 328 -49.50 8.40 -31.20
CA GLU A 328 -50.95 8.47 -31.10
C GLU A 328 -51.43 8.67 -29.66
N GLU A 329 -50.88 7.89 -28.70
CA GLU A 329 -51.31 7.91 -27.31
C GLU A 329 -50.70 9.08 -26.51
N PHE A 330 -49.49 9.53 -26.89
CA PHE A 330 -48.71 10.58 -26.19
C PHE A 330 -48.20 11.69 -27.14
N PRO A 331 -49.08 12.38 -27.89
CA PRO A 331 -48.66 13.28 -28.96
C PRO A 331 -47.82 14.48 -28.47
N SER A 332 -48.08 15.02 -27.29
CA SER A 332 -47.32 16.12 -26.70
C SER A 332 -45.91 15.68 -26.28
N GLN A 333 -45.81 14.52 -25.65
CA GLN A 333 -44.54 13.93 -25.24
C GLN A 333 -43.70 13.49 -26.43
N TYR A 334 -44.37 12.90 -27.45
CA TYR A 334 -43.70 12.54 -28.70
C TYR A 334 -43.09 13.78 -29.37
N ARG A 335 -43.86 14.87 -29.45
CA ARG A 335 -43.35 16.13 -29.98
C ARG A 335 -42.18 16.68 -29.20
N PHE A 336 -42.27 16.64 -27.86
CA PHE A 336 -41.17 17.05 -27.00
C PHE A 336 -39.91 16.18 -27.23
N MET A 337 -40.05 14.86 -27.29
CA MET A 337 -38.94 13.94 -27.57
C MET A 337 -38.32 14.18 -28.95
N LEU A 338 -39.16 14.40 -29.98
CA LEU A 338 -38.70 14.65 -31.33
C LEU A 338 -37.86 15.93 -31.42
N ASP A 339 -38.26 16.99 -30.71
CA ASP A 339 -37.58 18.29 -30.77
C ASP A 339 -36.34 18.33 -29.86
N ASN A 340 -36.31 17.59 -28.72
CA ASN A 340 -35.28 17.72 -27.69
C ASN A 340 -34.37 16.52 -27.55
N TRP A 341 -34.82 15.29 -27.84
CA TRP A 341 -34.04 14.08 -27.58
C TRP A 341 -33.60 13.33 -28.84
N TYR A 342 -34.47 13.25 -29.86
CA TYR A 342 -34.18 12.53 -31.10
C TYR A 342 -32.97 13.08 -31.87
N PRO A 343 -32.63 14.37 -31.83
CA PRO A 343 -31.36 14.83 -32.41
C PRO A 343 -30.13 14.18 -31.81
N PHE A 344 -30.16 13.81 -30.51
CA PHE A 344 -29.07 13.15 -29.80
C PHE A 344 -29.06 11.63 -30.02
N LEU A 345 -30.14 11.05 -30.53
CA LEU A 345 -30.18 9.64 -30.92
C LEU A 345 -29.61 9.40 -32.33
N ARG A 346 -29.36 10.48 -33.09
CA ARG A 346 -28.68 10.43 -34.40
C ARG A 346 -27.20 10.71 -34.19
N HIS A 347 -26.44 9.65 -33.88
CA HIS A 347 -25.01 9.79 -33.57
C HIS A 347 -24.19 8.67 -34.19
N SER A 348 -22.89 8.81 -34.17
CA SER A 348 -21.93 7.76 -34.48
C SER A 348 -20.97 7.61 -33.32
N ASP A 349 -20.92 6.43 -32.74
CA ASP A 349 -19.89 6.05 -31.78
C ASP A 349 -18.66 5.55 -32.54
N TYR A 350 -17.50 5.96 -32.10
CA TYR A 350 -16.25 5.53 -32.70
C TYR A 350 -15.23 5.07 -31.63
N THR A 351 -14.43 4.09 -32.00
CA THR A 351 -13.34 3.60 -31.16
C THR A 351 -12.11 3.42 -32.04
N VAL A 352 -10.98 3.97 -31.62
CA VAL A 352 -9.67 3.80 -32.24
C VAL A 352 -8.84 2.94 -31.31
N GLY A 353 -8.69 1.68 -31.65
CA GLY A 353 -7.84 0.75 -30.92
C GLY A 353 -6.39 0.83 -31.41
N TYR A 354 -5.46 0.70 -30.50
CA TYR A 354 -4.03 0.74 -30.80
C TYR A 354 -3.22 -0.18 -29.91
N ILE A 355 -2.07 -0.60 -30.41
CA ILE A 355 -1.08 -1.38 -29.69
C ILE A 355 0.09 -0.48 -29.31
N VAL A 356 0.46 -0.48 -28.05
CA VAL A 356 1.63 0.24 -27.53
C VAL A 356 2.82 -0.73 -27.48
N ARG A 357 3.98 -0.33 -28.01
CA ARG A 357 5.19 -1.15 -27.90
C ARG A 357 5.66 -1.28 -26.44
N PRO A 358 6.39 -2.33 -26.10
CA PRO A 358 7.07 -2.40 -24.81
C PRO A 358 8.10 -1.28 -24.65
N PHE A 359 8.25 -0.79 -23.39
CA PHE A 359 9.22 0.24 -23.04
C PHE A 359 10.38 -0.33 -22.24
N THR A 360 11.57 0.21 -22.47
CA THR A 360 12.67 0.11 -21.50
C THR A 360 12.30 0.91 -20.23
N VAL A 361 12.95 0.62 -19.11
CA VAL A 361 12.66 1.31 -17.85
C VAL A 361 12.86 2.84 -17.96
N GLU A 362 13.89 3.28 -18.72
CA GLU A 362 14.15 4.70 -18.90
C GLU A 362 13.13 5.38 -19.82
N GLU A 363 12.63 4.70 -20.83
CA GLU A 363 11.50 5.19 -21.65
C GLU A 363 10.24 5.23 -20.82
N ALA A 364 9.94 4.17 -20.07
CA ALA A 364 8.77 4.08 -19.22
C ALA A 364 8.73 5.19 -18.15
N LYS A 365 9.86 5.61 -17.58
CA LYS A 365 9.94 6.76 -16.66
C LYS A 365 9.55 8.08 -17.34
N ARG A 366 9.84 8.25 -18.62
CA ARG A 366 9.42 9.42 -19.39
C ARG A 366 7.94 9.36 -19.70
N GLU A 367 7.47 8.20 -20.17
CA GLU A 367 6.05 7.96 -20.48
C GLU A 367 5.16 8.09 -19.24
N LEU A 368 5.63 7.70 -18.05
CA LEU A 368 4.90 7.88 -16.80
C LEU A 368 4.47 9.32 -16.53
N LYS A 369 5.26 10.30 -17.03
CA LYS A 369 4.97 11.72 -16.87
C LYS A 369 4.16 12.31 -18.01
N LEU A 370 4.29 11.77 -19.21
CA LEU A 370 3.68 12.31 -20.43
C LEU A 370 2.38 11.58 -20.80
N HIS A 371 2.44 10.25 -20.85
CA HIS A 371 1.35 9.39 -21.29
C HIS A 371 1.25 8.13 -20.40
N PRO A 372 0.92 8.27 -19.10
CA PRO A 372 0.89 7.14 -18.17
C PRO A 372 -0.08 6.01 -18.59
N GLN A 373 -1.09 6.33 -19.39
CA GLN A 373 -2.05 5.36 -19.97
C GLN A 373 -1.36 4.35 -20.93
N ASN A 374 -0.22 4.69 -21.50
CA ASN A 374 0.55 3.81 -22.39
C ASN A 374 1.34 2.74 -21.64
N LEU A 375 1.47 2.87 -20.32
CA LEU A 375 2.20 1.93 -19.49
C LEU A 375 1.31 0.79 -19.00
N SER A 376 1.89 -0.41 -18.95
CA SER A 376 1.29 -1.53 -18.23
C SER A 376 1.58 -1.45 -16.73
N ILE A 377 0.81 -2.20 -15.92
CA ILE A 377 1.01 -2.22 -14.47
C ILE A 377 2.39 -2.82 -14.11
N ASP A 378 2.88 -3.80 -14.86
CA ASP A 378 4.21 -4.39 -14.65
C ASP A 378 5.33 -3.40 -15.00
N GLU A 379 5.19 -2.60 -16.06
CA GLU A 379 6.13 -1.53 -16.39
C GLU A 379 6.18 -0.49 -15.27
N MET A 380 5.02 -0.05 -14.76
CA MET A 380 4.95 0.86 -13.62
C MET A 380 5.59 0.23 -12.35
N PHE A 381 5.33 -1.06 -12.09
CA PHE A 381 5.97 -1.77 -10.98
C PHE A 381 7.51 -1.78 -11.13
N ARG A 382 8.03 -2.07 -12.32
CA ARG A 382 9.48 -2.02 -12.60
C ARG A 382 10.07 -0.61 -12.43
N ILE A 383 9.34 0.44 -12.80
CA ILE A 383 9.75 1.82 -12.50
C ILE A 383 9.85 2.04 -11.00
N ALA A 384 8.84 1.65 -10.22
CA ALA A 384 8.84 1.81 -8.76
C ALA A 384 10.07 1.14 -8.13
N GLN A 385 10.46 -0.06 -8.59
CA GLN A 385 11.64 -0.78 -8.08
C GLN A 385 12.98 -0.06 -8.32
N THR A 386 13.03 0.97 -9.17
CA THR A 386 14.24 1.78 -9.36
C THR A 386 14.41 2.87 -8.30
N TYR A 387 13.38 3.14 -7.53
CA TYR A 387 13.40 4.13 -6.44
C TYR A 387 13.60 3.43 -5.09
N LYS A 388 14.04 4.22 -4.11
CA LYS A 388 14.13 3.71 -2.74
C LYS A 388 12.72 3.43 -2.23
N GLU A 389 12.50 2.23 -1.72
CA GLU A 389 11.21 1.83 -1.13
C GLU A 389 10.73 2.85 -0.09
N GLY A 390 9.46 3.26 -0.21
CA GLY A 390 8.84 4.26 0.65
C GLY A 390 9.22 5.71 0.35
N SER A 391 10.07 5.98 -0.67
CA SER A 391 10.29 7.35 -1.13
C SER A 391 9.04 7.94 -1.78
N LYS A 392 9.00 9.25 -1.94
CA LYS A 392 7.88 9.93 -2.59
C LYS A 392 7.66 9.41 -4.02
N GLU A 393 8.75 9.27 -4.77
CA GLU A 393 8.73 8.79 -6.15
C GLU A 393 8.25 7.34 -6.23
N TYR A 394 8.70 6.47 -5.33
CA TYR A 394 8.21 5.09 -5.21
C TYR A 394 6.69 5.04 -5.02
N ASN A 395 6.19 5.81 -4.06
CA ASN A 395 4.77 5.84 -3.72
C ASN A 395 3.92 6.42 -4.87
N GLU A 396 4.41 7.48 -5.52
CA GLU A 396 3.72 8.18 -6.61
C GLU A 396 3.44 7.25 -7.80
N VAL A 397 4.37 6.36 -8.14
CA VAL A 397 4.18 5.39 -9.23
C VAL A 397 2.96 4.50 -8.97
N PHE A 398 2.80 3.96 -7.76
CA PHE A 398 1.66 3.11 -7.43
C PHE A 398 0.33 3.87 -7.41
N LEU A 399 0.35 5.14 -6.99
CA LEU A 399 -0.84 5.99 -7.03
C LEU A 399 -1.23 6.35 -8.46
N ILE A 400 -0.27 6.57 -9.36
CA ILE A 400 -0.53 6.74 -10.79
C ILE A 400 -1.10 5.44 -11.38
N ALA A 401 -0.52 4.29 -11.04
CA ALA A 401 -0.98 2.99 -11.53
C ALA A 401 -2.46 2.74 -11.23
N VAL A 402 -2.89 2.95 -10.00
CA VAL A 402 -4.30 2.75 -9.61
C VAL A 402 -5.21 3.84 -10.19
N LYS A 403 -4.72 5.06 -10.36
CA LYS A 403 -5.49 6.15 -11.00
C LYS A 403 -5.78 5.86 -12.47
N GLN A 404 -4.80 5.32 -13.20
CA GLN A 404 -4.97 4.93 -14.60
C GLN A 404 -5.80 3.66 -14.76
N ASN A 405 -5.76 2.77 -13.77
CA ASN A 405 -6.42 1.47 -13.80
C ASN A 405 -7.24 1.24 -12.50
N PRO A 406 -8.34 1.98 -12.30
CA PRO A 406 -9.06 2.04 -11.02
C PRO A 406 -9.71 0.72 -10.59
N ASP A 407 -9.90 -0.21 -11.52
CA ASP A 407 -10.50 -1.52 -11.24
C ASP A 407 -9.49 -2.68 -11.37
N HIS A 408 -8.21 -2.37 -11.60
CA HIS A 408 -7.18 -3.40 -11.71
C HIS A 408 -6.80 -3.95 -10.33
N PRO A 409 -6.99 -5.26 -10.07
CA PRO A 409 -6.91 -5.81 -8.71
C PRO A 409 -5.52 -5.73 -8.09
N VAL A 410 -4.43 -5.87 -8.87
CA VAL A 410 -3.06 -5.74 -8.37
C VAL A 410 -2.68 -4.27 -8.14
N ALA A 411 -3.13 -3.34 -8.99
CA ALA A 411 -2.89 -1.92 -8.79
C ALA A 411 -3.56 -1.43 -7.50
N ASN A 412 -4.79 -1.87 -7.23
CA ASN A 412 -5.50 -1.57 -5.99
C ASN A 412 -4.78 -2.16 -4.77
N LEU A 413 -4.31 -3.42 -4.83
CA LEU A 413 -3.58 -4.02 -3.71
C LEU A 413 -2.30 -3.23 -3.38
N ASN A 414 -1.51 -2.89 -4.38
CA ASN A 414 -0.28 -2.15 -4.17
C ASN A 414 -0.53 -0.72 -3.68
N ALA A 415 -1.60 -0.06 -4.17
CA ALA A 415 -2.03 1.25 -3.66
C ALA A 415 -2.52 1.17 -2.20
N ALA A 416 -3.19 0.07 -1.81
CA ALA A 416 -3.57 -0.16 -0.42
C ALA A 416 -2.34 -0.23 0.50
N CYS A 417 -1.26 -0.89 0.07
CA CYS A 417 0.00 -0.93 0.82
C CYS A 417 0.60 0.48 1.00
N ILE A 418 0.52 1.33 -0.02
CA ILE A 418 0.97 2.73 0.08
C ILE A 418 0.11 3.52 1.07
N ALA A 419 -1.22 3.38 1.00
CA ALA A 419 -2.16 4.05 1.91
C ALA A 419 -1.94 3.61 3.37
N LEU A 420 -1.72 2.32 3.63
CA LEU A 420 -1.40 1.79 4.96
C LEU A 420 -0.09 2.35 5.52
N ARG A 421 0.95 2.47 4.70
CA ARG A 421 2.21 3.12 5.10
C ARG A 421 2.04 4.60 5.45
N ALA A 422 1.13 5.26 4.77
CA ALA A 422 0.77 6.66 5.05
C ALA A 422 -0.19 6.83 6.25
N GLY A 423 -0.72 5.74 6.80
CA GLY A 423 -1.72 5.77 7.87
C GLY A 423 -3.14 6.06 7.42
N ASP A 424 -3.39 6.12 6.11
CA ASP A 424 -4.72 6.39 5.52
C ASP A 424 -5.56 5.11 5.46
N LYS A 425 -6.24 4.82 6.56
CA LYS A 425 -7.12 3.65 6.71
C LYS A 425 -8.30 3.67 5.72
N THR A 426 -8.85 4.83 5.45
CA THR A 426 -10.03 4.97 4.58
C THR A 426 -9.68 4.66 3.13
N ALA A 427 -8.61 5.24 2.62
CA ALA A 427 -8.14 4.93 1.27
C ALA A 427 -7.72 3.45 1.15
N ALA A 428 -7.03 2.92 2.16
CA ALA A 428 -6.61 1.51 2.18
C ALA A 428 -7.81 0.56 2.10
N ALA A 429 -8.87 0.79 2.88
CA ALA A 429 -10.09 -0.01 2.83
C ALA A 429 -10.72 -0.01 1.44
N GLY A 430 -10.88 1.16 0.81
CA GLY A 430 -11.47 1.28 -0.53
C GLY A 430 -10.64 0.56 -1.62
N TYR A 431 -9.31 0.59 -1.51
CA TYR A 431 -8.46 -0.16 -2.43
C TYR A 431 -8.52 -1.68 -2.17
N LEU A 432 -8.56 -2.11 -0.90
CA LEU A 432 -8.63 -3.53 -0.55
C LEU A 432 -9.95 -4.20 -0.98
N GLU A 433 -11.05 -3.47 -1.07
CA GLU A 433 -12.31 -3.96 -1.62
C GLU A 433 -12.17 -4.41 -3.07
N LYS A 434 -11.36 -3.72 -3.87
CA LYS A 434 -11.11 -4.01 -5.28
C LYS A 434 -9.90 -4.92 -5.52
N ALA A 435 -9.11 -5.20 -4.48
CA ALA A 435 -7.94 -6.04 -4.58
C ALA A 435 -8.28 -7.52 -4.73
N MET A 436 -7.44 -8.26 -5.45
CA MET A 436 -7.60 -9.70 -5.63
C MET A 436 -7.37 -10.48 -4.33
N PRO A 437 -8.06 -11.60 -4.10
CA PRO A 437 -7.76 -12.51 -2.99
C PRO A 437 -6.37 -13.15 -3.17
N CYS A 438 -5.46 -12.92 -2.22
CA CYS A 438 -4.11 -13.47 -2.19
C CYS A 438 -3.47 -13.22 -0.81
N ALA A 439 -2.34 -13.85 -0.55
CA ALA A 439 -1.62 -13.72 0.71
C ALA A 439 -1.22 -12.27 1.05
N GLU A 440 -0.82 -11.50 0.04
CA GLU A 440 -0.45 -10.09 0.20
C GLU A 440 -1.67 -9.23 0.61
N ARG A 441 -2.87 -9.56 0.08
CA ARG A 441 -4.11 -8.89 0.50
C ARG A 441 -4.46 -9.24 1.94
N ASP A 442 -4.33 -10.50 2.35
CA ASP A 442 -4.60 -10.92 3.73
C ASP A 442 -3.64 -10.20 4.69
N LEU A 443 -2.34 -10.12 4.33
CA LEU A 443 -1.35 -9.39 5.09
C LEU A 443 -1.71 -7.89 5.21
N ALA A 444 -2.05 -7.23 4.11
CA ALA A 444 -2.43 -5.81 4.09
C ALA A 444 -3.73 -5.56 4.87
N THR A 445 -4.73 -6.45 4.73
CA THR A 445 -5.98 -6.37 5.51
C THR A 445 -5.69 -6.56 7.00
N GLY A 446 -4.81 -7.50 7.36
CA GLY A 446 -4.37 -7.69 8.73
C GLY A 446 -3.74 -6.42 9.35
N VAL A 447 -2.92 -5.71 8.57
CA VAL A 447 -2.36 -4.40 8.99
C VAL A 447 -3.47 -3.37 9.17
N LEU A 448 -4.44 -3.30 8.26
CA LEU A 448 -5.60 -2.39 8.40
C LEU A 448 -6.37 -2.70 9.70
N ARG A 449 -6.71 -3.97 9.95
CA ARG A 449 -7.43 -4.40 11.15
C ARG A 449 -6.66 -4.12 12.44
N MET A 450 -5.33 -4.31 12.42
CA MET A 450 -4.48 -3.92 13.54
C MET A 450 -4.53 -2.41 13.79
N MET A 451 -4.46 -1.57 12.77
CA MET A 451 -4.58 -0.11 12.88
C MET A 451 -5.97 0.35 13.34
N GLU A 452 -7.00 -0.45 13.16
CA GLU A 452 -8.38 -0.24 13.62
C GLU A 452 -8.60 -0.76 15.05
N GLY A 453 -7.65 -1.52 15.61
CA GLY A 453 -7.74 -2.14 16.92
C GLY A 453 -8.48 -3.48 16.94
N HIS A 454 -8.75 -4.09 15.79
CA HIS A 454 -9.41 -5.38 15.64
C HIS A 454 -8.40 -6.53 15.75
N VAL A 455 -7.86 -6.75 16.96
CA VAL A 455 -6.69 -7.60 17.23
C VAL A 455 -6.89 -9.05 16.79
N GLU A 456 -8.04 -9.68 17.12
CA GLU A 456 -8.32 -11.09 16.80
C GLU A 456 -8.46 -11.33 15.29
N GLU A 457 -8.99 -10.35 14.55
CA GLU A 457 -9.11 -10.44 13.11
C GLU A 457 -7.75 -10.27 12.44
N ALA A 458 -6.94 -9.29 12.90
CA ALA A 458 -5.58 -9.08 12.44
C ALA A 458 -4.71 -10.32 12.65
N GLU A 459 -4.79 -10.97 13.83
CA GLU A 459 -4.05 -12.18 14.15
C GLU A 459 -4.35 -13.32 13.17
N ARG A 460 -5.65 -13.58 12.92
CA ARG A 460 -6.09 -14.61 11.95
C ARG A 460 -5.58 -14.35 10.53
N LEU A 461 -5.60 -13.09 10.09
CA LEU A 461 -5.15 -12.68 8.77
C LEU A 461 -3.64 -12.83 8.62
N PHE A 462 -2.86 -12.46 9.65
CA PHE A 462 -1.41 -12.66 9.65
C PHE A 462 -1.05 -14.15 9.66
N GLU A 463 -1.76 -14.99 10.43
CA GLU A 463 -1.56 -16.44 10.39
C GLU A 463 -1.90 -17.05 9.02
N ALA A 464 -2.93 -16.56 8.34
CA ALA A 464 -3.26 -16.98 6.99
C ALA A 464 -2.13 -16.61 6.00
N ALA A 465 -1.61 -15.38 6.09
CA ALA A 465 -0.49 -14.92 5.27
C ALA A 465 0.81 -15.73 5.55
N ASP A 466 1.12 -16.08 6.81
CA ASP A 466 2.26 -16.97 7.17
C ASP A 466 2.13 -18.35 6.50
N LYS A 467 0.95 -18.95 6.58
CA LYS A 467 0.65 -20.26 5.96
C LYS A 467 0.74 -20.20 4.43
N ALA A 468 0.39 -19.05 3.83
CA ALA A 468 0.43 -18.83 2.40
C ALA A 468 1.82 -18.42 1.86
N GLY A 469 2.85 -18.32 2.73
CA GLY A 469 4.26 -18.13 2.33
C GLY A 469 4.90 -16.81 2.73
N LEU A 470 4.13 -15.81 3.19
CA LEU A 470 4.65 -14.49 3.63
C LEU A 470 5.14 -14.56 5.10
N ARG A 471 6.04 -15.52 5.38
CA ARG A 471 6.44 -15.86 6.74
C ARG A 471 7.14 -14.75 7.49
N GLU A 472 8.02 -14.03 6.81
CA GLU A 472 8.83 -12.98 7.46
C GLU A 472 7.97 -11.80 7.87
N GLU A 473 7.15 -11.29 6.95
CA GLU A 473 6.28 -10.15 7.15
C GLU A 473 5.17 -10.44 8.18
N ALA A 474 4.52 -11.59 8.00
CA ALA A 474 3.42 -12.00 8.86
C ALA A 474 3.88 -12.20 10.32
N ARG A 475 5.00 -12.90 10.55
CA ARG A 475 5.56 -13.10 11.90
C ARG A 475 6.06 -11.81 12.52
N HIS A 476 6.58 -10.89 11.71
CA HIS A 476 6.94 -9.56 12.20
C HIS A 476 5.68 -8.82 12.70
N ASN A 477 4.60 -8.82 11.92
CA ASN A 477 3.35 -8.15 12.28
C ASN A 477 2.66 -8.81 13.48
N LEU A 478 2.65 -10.16 13.55
CA LEU A 478 2.16 -10.90 14.73
C LEU A 478 2.91 -10.50 16.00
N ARG A 479 4.23 -10.36 15.92
CA ARG A 479 5.01 -9.91 17.06
C ARG A 479 4.64 -8.51 17.52
N ILE A 480 4.45 -7.56 16.59
CA ILE A 480 3.99 -6.20 16.92
C ILE A 480 2.62 -6.28 17.61
N LEU A 481 1.69 -7.03 17.03
CA LEU A 481 0.34 -7.20 17.54
C LEU A 481 0.32 -7.77 18.97
N HIS A 482 1.16 -8.78 19.25
CA HIS A 482 1.27 -9.38 20.58
C HIS A 482 1.92 -8.44 21.60
N LEU A 483 2.84 -7.56 21.17
CA LEU A 483 3.39 -6.52 22.04
C LEU A 483 2.39 -5.42 22.40
N GLU A 484 1.37 -5.19 21.58
CA GLU A 484 0.30 -4.23 21.86
C GLU A 484 -0.77 -4.79 22.84
N ARG A 485 -0.82 -6.11 23.00
CA ARG A 485 -1.77 -6.79 23.88
C ARG A 485 -1.41 -6.71 25.38
N TYR A 486 -0.17 -6.35 25.70
CA TYR A 486 0.38 -6.26 27.06
C TYR A 486 0.86 -4.85 27.40
#